data_c8a9da8840847ed93a161365016b1b80
#
_entry.id   c8a9da8840847ed93a161365016b1b80
#
_cell.length_a   1.000
_cell.length_b   1.000
_cell.length_c   1.000
_cell.angle_alpha   90.00
_cell.angle_beta   90.00
_cell.angle_gamma   90.00
#
_symmetry.space_group_name_H-M   'P 1'
#
loop_
_entity.id
_entity.type
_entity.pdbx_description
1 polymer ?
#
loop_
_entity_poly.entity_id
_entity_poly.type
_entity_poly.pdbx_seq_one_letter_code
_entity_poly.pdbx_strand_id
1 'polypeptide(L)'
;MKFIAFFLMVAAVLGIGGLNSYFDYKEPESRSLDSWVTFIDWKSKNHGMPLILLTRKNGTKEKFHHTRIILAAEDLKIGDHLVKARNSKICEINGEPILCLK
;
A
#
# COMPACT_ATOMS: atom_id res chain seq x y z
N MET A 1 -0.19 35.80 -25.77
CA MET A 1 -0.42 34.36 -26.01
C MET A 1 0.63 33.45 -25.37
N LYS A 2 1.93 33.78 -25.47
CA LYS A 2 2.98 32.94 -24.85
C LYS A 2 2.89 32.84 -23.33
N PHE A 3 2.42 33.88 -22.65
CA PHE A 3 2.28 33.86 -21.18
C PHE A 3 1.16 32.96 -20.69
N ILE A 4 0.04 32.87 -21.40
CA ILE A 4 -1.10 32.04 -21.02
C ILE A 4 -0.72 30.56 -21.12
N ALA A 5 -0.01 30.15 -22.18
CA ALA A 5 0.46 28.78 -22.34
C ALA A 5 1.45 28.39 -21.25
N PHE A 6 2.34 29.30 -20.85
CA PHE A 6 3.28 29.07 -19.76
C PHE A 6 2.55 28.89 -18.43
N PHE A 7 1.56 29.71 -18.10
CA PHE A 7 0.77 29.59 -16.88
C PHE A 7 0.01 28.27 -16.81
N LEU A 8 -0.61 27.86 -17.92
CA LEU A 8 -1.32 26.58 -17.98
C LEU A 8 -0.37 25.39 -17.77
N MET A 9 0.83 25.44 -18.32
CA MET A 9 1.82 24.38 -18.16
C MET A 9 2.31 24.26 -16.72
N VAL A 10 2.59 25.38 -16.05
CA VAL A 10 3.02 25.40 -14.64
C VAL A 10 1.91 24.89 -13.73
N ALA A 11 0.67 25.32 -13.96
CA ALA A 11 -0.48 24.84 -13.16
C ALA A 11 -0.70 23.35 -13.33
N ALA A 12 -0.56 22.80 -14.54
CA ALA A 12 -0.69 21.36 -14.79
C ALA A 12 0.40 20.56 -14.07
N VAL A 13 1.65 21.03 -14.10
CA VAL A 13 2.76 20.35 -13.42
C VAL A 13 2.55 20.32 -11.89
N LEU A 14 2.14 21.44 -11.30
CA LEU A 14 1.85 21.52 -9.87
C LEU A 14 0.65 20.64 -9.49
N GLY A 15 -0.40 20.61 -10.30
CA GLY A 15 -1.56 19.76 -10.07
C GLY A 15 -1.23 18.28 -10.12
N ILE A 16 -0.41 17.84 -11.08
CA ILE A 16 0.03 16.45 -11.20
C ILE A 16 0.88 16.05 -10.00
N GLY A 17 1.80 16.90 -9.55
CA GLY A 17 2.62 16.63 -8.38
C GLY A 17 1.80 16.46 -7.10
N GLY A 18 0.80 17.31 -6.87
CA GLY A 18 -0.09 17.20 -5.72
C GLY A 18 -0.96 15.95 -5.75
N LEU A 19 -1.47 15.58 -6.93
CA LEU A 19 -2.26 14.35 -7.10
C LEU A 19 -1.43 13.10 -6.84
N ASN A 20 -0.19 13.04 -7.32
CA ASN A 20 0.70 11.90 -7.09
C ASN A 20 0.98 11.70 -5.60
N SER A 21 1.22 12.76 -4.84
CA SER A 21 1.41 12.69 -3.39
C SER A 21 0.17 12.17 -2.66
N TYR A 22 -1.02 12.63 -3.06
CA TYR A 22 -2.29 12.18 -2.51
C TYR A 22 -2.52 10.69 -2.78
N PHE A 23 -2.33 10.23 -4.02
CA PHE A 23 -2.52 8.83 -4.40
C PHE A 23 -1.51 7.91 -3.71
N ASP A 24 -0.27 8.35 -3.56
CA ASP A 24 0.74 7.59 -2.85
C ASP A 24 0.37 7.39 -1.37
N TYR A 25 -0.11 8.43 -0.71
CA TYR A 25 -0.60 8.35 0.67
C TYR A 25 -1.80 7.41 0.79
N LYS A 26 -2.75 7.45 -0.15
CA LYS A 26 -3.99 6.66 -0.13
C LYS A 26 -3.82 5.25 -0.70
N GLU A 27 -2.73 4.96 -1.39
CA GLU A 27 -2.53 3.69 -2.08
C GLU A 27 -2.77 2.47 -1.19
N PRO A 28 -2.15 2.34 0.00
CA PRO A 28 -2.38 1.15 0.82
C PRO A 28 -3.82 1.03 1.32
N GLU A 29 -4.51 2.14 1.56
CA GLU A 29 -5.90 2.14 2.02
C GLU A 29 -6.88 1.84 0.88
N SER A 30 -6.68 2.44 -0.29
CA SER A 30 -7.57 2.27 -1.45
C SER A 30 -7.47 0.89 -2.09
N ARG A 31 -6.43 0.16 -1.82
CA ARG A 31 -6.12 -1.12 -2.42
C ARG A 31 -6.88 -2.26 -1.74
N SER A 32 -7.42 -3.18 -2.53
CA SER A 32 -7.98 -4.44 -2.01
C SER A 32 -6.92 -5.52 -2.02
N LEU A 33 -6.91 -6.37 -1.00
CA LEU A 33 -5.99 -7.50 -0.90
C LEU A 33 -6.77 -8.79 -0.68
N ASP A 34 -6.38 -9.84 -1.36
CA ASP A 34 -6.87 -11.21 -1.14
C ASP A 34 -5.77 -12.15 -1.61
N SER A 35 -4.80 -12.38 -0.75
CA SER A 35 -3.56 -13.05 -1.13
C SER A 35 -2.95 -13.79 0.05
N TRP A 36 -2.01 -14.67 -0.24
CA TRP A 36 -1.24 -15.40 0.76
C TRP A 36 0.15 -14.81 0.91
N VAL A 37 0.63 -14.72 2.14
CA VAL A 37 1.96 -14.18 2.45
C VAL A 37 3.02 -15.18 2.04
N THR A 38 3.93 -14.78 1.15
CA THR A 38 5.02 -15.63 0.68
C THR A 38 6.39 -15.21 1.20
N PHE A 39 6.53 -13.98 1.65
CA PHE A 39 7.78 -13.45 2.22
C PHE A 39 7.49 -12.25 3.10
N ILE A 40 8.22 -12.11 4.19
CA ILE A 40 8.14 -10.93 5.07
C ILE A 40 9.55 -10.54 5.50
N ASP A 41 9.89 -9.25 5.35
CA ASP A 41 11.07 -8.64 5.94
C ASP A 41 10.62 -7.52 6.89
N TRP A 42 10.66 -7.80 8.18
CA TRP A 42 10.22 -6.84 9.20
C TRP A 42 11.23 -5.70 9.41
N LYS A 43 12.47 -5.91 9.03
CA LYS A 43 13.57 -4.94 9.20
C LYS A 43 14.14 -4.51 7.86
N SER A 44 13.27 -4.26 6.87
CA SER A 44 13.75 -3.87 5.56
C SER A 44 14.63 -2.63 5.67
N LYS A 45 15.66 -2.54 4.82
CA LYS A 45 16.61 -1.42 4.80
C LYS A 45 15.96 -0.10 4.40
N ASN A 46 14.73 -0.12 3.93
CA ASN A 46 13.96 1.06 3.54
C ASN A 46 13.19 1.63 4.75
N HIS A 47 13.88 2.41 5.58
CA HIS A 47 13.28 3.18 6.69
C HIS A 47 12.53 2.35 7.74
N GLY A 48 12.88 1.06 7.88
CA GLY A 48 12.25 0.20 8.89
C GLY A 48 10.81 -0.20 8.59
N MET A 49 10.33 0.04 7.37
CA MET A 49 9.01 -0.41 6.93
C MET A 49 9.01 -1.90 6.67
N PRO A 50 7.98 -2.63 7.13
CA PRO A 50 7.89 -4.05 6.78
C PRO A 50 7.64 -4.23 5.29
N LEU A 51 8.35 -5.16 4.68
CA LEU A 51 8.16 -5.55 3.29
C LEU A 51 7.43 -6.90 3.27
N ILE A 52 6.20 -6.90 2.79
CA ILE A 52 5.37 -8.10 2.73
C ILE A 52 5.12 -8.43 1.27
N LEU A 53 5.56 -9.60 0.84
CA LEU A 53 5.28 -10.10 -0.51
C LEU A 53 4.12 -11.08 -0.46
N LEU A 54 3.18 -10.89 -1.37
CA LEU A 54 1.92 -11.60 -1.43
C LEU A 54 1.75 -12.29 -2.78
N THR A 55 1.07 -13.42 -2.79
CA THR A 55 0.69 -14.12 -4.01
C THR A 55 -0.81 -14.37 -4.01
N ARG A 56 -1.50 -13.91 -5.05
CA ARG A 56 -2.93 -14.14 -5.24
C ARG A 56 -3.19 -15.58 -5.67
N LYS A 57 -4.45 -16.01 -5.57
CA LYS A 57 -4.88 -17.35 -5.98
C LYS A 57 -4.53 -17.66 -7.44
N ASN A 58 -4.56 -16.66 -8.31
CA ASN A 58 -4.20 -16.82 -9.74
C ASN A 58 -2.68 -16.81 -10.00
N GLY A 59 -1.85 -16.73 -8.96
CA GLY A 59 -0.41 -16.69 -9.08
C GLY A 59 0.19 -15.30 -9.24
N THR A 60 -0.62 -14.26 -9.36
CA THR A 60 -0.15 -12.88 -9.46
C THR A 60 0.53 -12.47 -8.16
N LYS A 61 1.72 -11.93 -8.27
CA LYS A 61 2.51 -11.45 -7.13
C LYS A 61 2.28 -9.97 -6.91
N GLU A 62 2.18 -9.58 -5.65
CA GLU A 62 2.04 -8.18 -5.26
C GLU A 62 2.82 -7.89 -3.99
N LYS A 63 3.01 -6.63 -3.70
CA LYS A 63 3.81 -6.15 -2.59
C LYS A 63 2.97 -5.25 -1.69
N PHE A 64 3.04 -5.46 -0.37
CA PHE A 64 2.42 -4.60 0.62
C PHE A 64 3.54 -3.98 1.45
N HIS A 65 3.88 -2.72 1.17
CA HIS A 65 5.04 -2.04 1.74
C HIS A 65 4.74 -0.55 1.81
N HIS A 66 4.52 -0.04 3.02
CA HIS A 66 4.19 1.37 3.23
C HIS A 66 4.44 1.76 4.68
N THR A 67 4.74 3.04 4.93
CA THR A 67 4.95 3.58 6.27
C THR A 67 3.69 3.53 7.14
N ARG A 68 2.51 3.42 6.53
CA ARG A 68 1.23 3.35 7.24
C ARG A 68 0.92 1.95 7.79
N ILE A 69 1.70 0.94 7.44
CA ILE A 69 1.49 -0.42 7.94
C ILE A 69 1.91 -0.49 9.41
N ILE A 70 0.99 -0.92 10.28
CA ILE A 70 1.21 -1.03 11.72
C ILE A 70 1.23 -2.47 12.23
N LEU A 71 1.25 -3.45 11.32
CA LEU A 71 1.36 -4.86 11.69
C LEU A 71 2.71 -5.14 12.34
N ALA A 72 2.70 -5.95 13.40
CA ALA A 72 3.91 -6.40 14.09
C ALA A 72 4.25 -7.84 13.69
N ALA A 73 5.46 -8.29 14.05
CA ALA A 73 5.95 -9.62 13.68
C ALA A 73 5.07 -10.75 14.24
N GLU A 74 4.41 -10.54 15.35
CA GLU A 74 3.48 -11.51 15.94
C GLU A 74 2.12 -11.57 15.23
N ASP A 75 1.80 -10.56 14.39
CA ASP A 75 0.49 -10.45 13.75
C ASP A 75 0.39 -11.24 12.46
N LEU A 76 1.51 -11.44 11.75
CA LEU A 76 1.50 -11.98 10.40
C LEU A 76 2.69 -12.91 10.17
N LYS A 77 2.42 -14.06 9.56
CA LYS A 77 3.44 -15.08 9.24
C LYS A 77 3.35 -15.50 7.78
N ILE A 78 4.43 -16.07 7.27
CA ILE A 78 4.45 -16.67 5.92
C ILE A 78 3.40 -17.79 5.87
N GLY A 79 2.60 -17.79 4.82
CA GLY A 79 1.49 -18.74 4.64
C GLY A 79 0.13 -18.21 5.09
N ASP A 80 0.09 -17.09 5.81
CA ASP A 80 -1.17 -16.49 6.24
C ASP A 80 -1.95 -15.94 5.05
N HIS A 81 -3.28 -16.04 5.14
CA HIS A 81 -4.20 -15.46 4.16
C HIS A 81 -4.56 -14.05 4.60
N LEU A 82 -4.14 -13.06 3.82
CA LEU A 82 -4.36 -11.65 4.11
C LEU A 82 -5.43 -11.09 3.18
N VAL A 83 -6.52 -10.61 3.76
CA VAL A 83 -7.64 -10.00 3.03
C VAL A 83 -7.85 -8.58 3.55
N LYS A 84 -8.05 -7.65 2.62
CA LYS A 84 -8.39 -6.27 2.95
C LYS A 84 -9.36 -5.73 1.92
N ALA A 85 -10.45 -5.13 2.38
CA ALA A 85 -11.40 -4.46 1.52
C ALA A 85 -10.81 -3.14 0.99
N ARG A 86 -11.30 -2.70 -0.16
CA ARG A 86 -10.96 -1.40 -0.73
C ARG A 86 -11.38 -0.29 0.24
N ASN A 87 -10.56 0.73 0.40
CA ASN A 87 -10.79 1.88 1.28
C ASN A 87 -10.98 1.49 2.76
N SER A 88 -10.31 0.43 3.20
CA SER A 88 -10.33 -0.03 4.58
C SER A 88 -8.93 0.00 5.19
N LYS A 89 -8.86 0.30 6.48
CA LYS A 89 -7.64 0.19 7.29
C LYS A 89 -7.57 -1.13 8.05
N ILE A 90 -8.63 -1.94 7.96
CA ILE A 90 -8.74 -3.22 8.66
C ILE A 90 -8.44 -4.34 7.67
N CYS A 91 -7.55 -5.24 8.09
CA CYS A 91 -7.25 -6.47 7.37
C CYS A 91 -7.87 -7.66 8.10
N GLU A 92 -8.09 -8.74 7.38
CA GLU A 92 -8.38 -10.03 7.97
C GLU A 92 -7.20 -10.96 7.73
N ILE A 93 -6.68 -11.55 8.80
CA ILE A 93 -5.59 -12.52 8.73
C ILE A 93 -6.18 -13.85 9.14
N ASN A 94 -6.28 -14.79 8.19
CA ASN A 94 -6.92 -16.09 8.39
C ASN A 94 -8.35 -15.94 8.94
N GLY A 95 -9.08 -14.91 8.49
CA GLY A 95 -10.45 -14.62 8.92
C GLY A 95 -10.58 -13.76 10.17
N GLU A 96 -9.49 -13.42 10.84
CA GLU A 96 -9.50 -12.61 12.06
C GLU A 96 -9.22 -11.14 11.72
N PRO A 97 -10.12 -10.20 12.09
CA PRO A 97 -9.92 -8.78 11.78
C PRO A 97 -8.84 -8.15 12.67
N ILE A 98 -8.03 -7.30 12.05
CA ILE A 98 -6.99 -6.54 12.73
C ILE A 98 -6.81 -5.18 12.05
N LEU A 99 -6.53 -4.14 12.82
CA LEU A 99 -6.16 -2.85 12.25
C LEU A 99 -4.75 -2.96 11.66
N CYS A 100 -4.60 -2.87 10.34
CA CYS A 100 -3.32 -3.06 9.67
C CYS A 100 -2.71 -1.77 9.13
N LEU A 101 -3.48 -0.69 9.02
CA LEU A 101 -3.01 0.62 8.56
C LEU A 101 -3.32 1.70 9.59
N LYS A 102 -2.39 2.62 9.68
CA LYS A 102 -2.48 3.79 10.55
C LYS A 102 -3.47 4.83 10.01
#